data_f12ec2bb9045858c5bc60aace44e6030
#
_entry.id   f12ec2bb9045858c5bc60aace44e6030
#
_cell.length_a   1.000
_cell.length_b   1.000
_cell.length_c   1.000
_cell.angle_alpha   90.00
_cell.angle_beta   90.00
_cell.angle_gamma   90.00
#
_symmetry.space_group_name_H-M   'P 1'
#
loop_
_entity.id
_entity.type
_entity.pdbx_description
1 polymer ?
#
loop_
_entity_poly.entity_id
_entity_poly.type
_entity_poly.pdbx_seq_one_letter_code
_entity_poly.pdbx_strand_id
1 'polypeptide(L)'
;MKLFKRSRQLHGWPAALMLAILALTAVGCGNEKTDTAAGAKPQGDLTLVVGAYSVAKDAMGDILPLFAAKWKADTGQTIVFQQSYEASGTQARSIVGGFEADVTLLAMQGDVEKLVKAGLVEPTWKDRGENGMVTRSVVALGTREGNPKGIKDFSDLAKPGVKVLYPNPKTSGGAQWDINAIYGAGLKHSEEQEGVKDPAAAKAFLESIHANVESLDKSGRASMAAFEYGVGDVIVTYENELLARIAQGIKYEVIIPKDTILIENPAAVVAKYADEHGTRKASEALLDYLLTPEAQEIFAKYGFRPVNKEVYAANESHYPIPAGLFDINYLGGWDEVRSTLYSKRGIWYQVLAGI
;
A
#
# COMPACT_ATOMS: atom_id res chain seq x y z
N MET A 1 27.65 54.18 13.60
CA MET A 1 27.19 55.50 14.04
C MET A 1 25.69 55.51 14.12
N LYS A 2 25.12 55.76 15.34
CA LYS A 2 23.72 56.00 15.78
C LYS A 2 22.82 54.73 15.74
N LEU A 3 22.62 53.94 16.79
CA LEU A 3 21.92 54.09 18.09
C LEU A 3 20.62 54.91 18.05
N PHE A 4 19.47 54.21 18.21
CA PHE A 4 18.34 54.77 18.94
C PHE A 4 17.65 53.69 19.77
N LYS A 5 17.71 53.88 21.09
CA LYS A 5 16.93 53.27 22.18
C LYS A 5 15.67 54.09 22.44
N ARG A 6 14.58 53.47 22.86
CA ARG A 6 13.61 53.98 23.89
C ARG A 6 12.44 53.01 23.91
N SER A 7 12.10 52.42 24.95
CA SER A 7 11.72 52.58 26.35
C SER A 7 10.24 52.33 26.58
N ARG A 8 10.03 51.32 27.40
CA ARG A 8 8.99 51.06 28.43
C ARG A 8 7.81 52.04 28.52
N GLN A 9 6.59 51.46 28.65
CA GLN A 9 5.72 51.83 29.78
C GLN A 9 4.78 50.68 30.19
N LEU A 10 4.78 50.39 31.51
CA LEU A 10 3.89 49.56 32.29
C LEU A 10 2.70 50.38 32.78
N HIS A 11 1.51 49.84 32.79
CA HIS A 11 0.38 50.20 33.68
C HIS A 11 -0.46 48.90 33.79
N GLY A 12 -0.81 48.43 34.83
CA GLY A 12 -0.98 48.42 36.21
C GLY A 12 -2.47 48.49 36.63
N TRP A 13 -3.11 47.29 36.93
CA TRP A 13 -4.10 46.95 37.97
C TRP A 13 -5.49 47.71 37.94
N PRO A 14 -6.59 47.17 38.58
CA PRO A 14 -6.65 46.23 39.69
C PRO A 14 -7.73 45.12 39.61
N ALA A 15 -7.58 44.18 40.57
CA ALA A 15 -8.50 43.14 40.92
C ALA A 15 -9.79 43.67 41.60
N ALA A 16 -10.91 42.94 41.44
CA ALA A 16 -12.04 43.01 42.33
C ALA A 16 -12.62 41.61 42.59
N LEU A 17 -12.52 41.17 43.83
CA LEU A 17 -13.23 40.06 44.45
C LEU A 17 -14.70 40.39 44.52
N MET A 18 -15.61 39.38 44.34
CA MET A 18 -16.85 39.24 45.09
C MET A 18 -17.21 37.78 45.29
N LEU A 19 -17.19 37.38 46.58
CA LEU A 19 -17.83 36.20 47.18
C LEU A 19 -19.34 36.55 47.45
N ALA A 20 -20.20 35.56 47.33
CA ALA A 20 -21.39 35.32 48.18
C ALA A 20 -22.26 34.24 47.51
N ILE A 21 -22.63 33.22 48.09
CA ILE A 21 -23.26 32.66 49.31
C ILE A 21 -24.19 31.52 48.88
N LEU A 22 -24.10 30.43 49.65
CA LEU A 22 -24.95 29.23 49.67
C LEU A 22 -26.45 29.52 49.83
N ALA A 23 -27.28 28.65 49.20
CA ALA A 23 -28.54 28.23 49.83
C ALA A 23 -28.80 26.75 49.52
N LEU A 24 -28.77 25.91 50.54
CA LEU A 24 -29.35 24.57 50.56
C LEU A 24 -30.89 24.63 50.58
N THR A 25 -31.55 23.79 49.82
CA THR A 25 -32.83 23.19 50.18
C THR A 25 -32.87 21.74 49.73
N ALA A 26 -32.80 20.83 50.70
CA ALA A 26 -33.22 19.45 50.55
C ALA A 26 -34.73 19.37 50.72
N VAL A 27 -35.40 18.53 50.00
CA VAL A 27 -36.50 17.62 50.37
C VAL A 27 -37.06 16.89 49.13
N GLY A 28 -37.20 15.58 49.25
CA GLY A 28 -38.21 14.83 48.49
C GLY A 28 -37.76 13.46 47.99
N CYS A 29 -37.92 12.41 48.82
CA CYS A 29 -37.89 11.01 48.37
C CYS A 29 -39.04 10.75 47.39
N GLY A 30 -38.73 10.12 46.28
CA GLY A 30 -39.66 9.48 45.37
C GLY A 30 -38.96 8.35 44.67
N ASN A 31 -39.26 7.12 45.09
CA ASN A 31 -38.69 5.88 44.56
C ASN A 31 -39.55 5.46 43.37
N GLU A 32 -39.04 5.64 42.16
CA GLU A 32 -39.55 4.94 40.97
C GLU A 32 -38.38 4.40 40.20
N LYS A 33 -38.28 3.05 40.23
CA LYS A 33 -37.41 2.31 39.33
C LYS A 33 -37.98 2.39 37.92
N THR A 34 -37.40 3.23 37.10
CA THR A 34 -37.46 3.10 35.65
C THR A 34 -36.10 2.57 35.19
N ASP A 35 -36.11 1.32 34.77
CA ASP A 35 -35.02 0.73 34.00
C ASP A 35 -34.90 1.49 32.65
N THR A 36 -34.20 2.61 32.67
CA THR A 36 -33.70 3.23 31.47
C THR A 36 -32.42 2.52 31.09
N ALA A 37 -32.50 1.80 29.96
CA ALA A 37 -31.32 1.29 29.28
C ALA A 37 -30.21 2.36 29.34
N ALA A 38 -29.09 2.00 29.92
CA ALA A 38 -27.91 2.86 29.97
C ALA A 38 -27.49 3.15 28.54
N GLY A 39 -27.90 4.30 28.02
CA GLY A 39 -27.38 4.85 26.79
C GLY A 39 -25.88 4.99 26.97
N ALA A 40 -25.10 4.24 26.20
CA ALA A 40 -23.67 4.39 26.17
C ALA A 40 -23.37 5.88 25.95
N LYS A 41 -22.54 6.47 26.82
CA LYS A 41 -22.05 7.84 26.62
C LYS A 41 -21.49 7.93 25.20
N PRO A 42 -21.78 9.01 24.45
CA PRO A 42 -21.14 9.19 23.15
C PRO A 42 -19.63 9.06 23.34
N GLN A 43 -19.05 8.03 22.76
CA GLN A 43 -17.62 7.86 22.75
C GLN A 43 -17.06 9.01 21.90
N GLY A 44 -16.05 9.75 22.37
CA GLY A 44 -15.47 10.89 21.65
C GLY A 44 -15.03 10.54 20.24
N ASP A 45 -14.80 11.53 19.40
CA ASP A 45 -14.30 11.32 18.04
C ASP A 45 -12.97 10.56 18.06
N LEU A 46 -12.77 9.67 17.07
CA LEU A 46 -11.55 8.89 16.91
C LEU A 46 -10.65 9.53 15.86
N THR A 47 -9.34 9.51 16.10
CA THR A 47 -8.35 9.70 15.04
C THR A 47 -7.79 8.34 14.67
N LEU A 48 -7.95 7.94 13.41
CA LEU A 48 -7.41 6.68 12.89
C LEU A 48 -6.25 6.99 11.94
N VAL A 49 -5.07 6.48 12.28
CA VAL A 49 -3.84 6.69 11.51
C VAL A 49 -3.64 5.55 10.53
N VAL A 50 -3.61 5.87 9.24
CA VAL A 50 -3.43 4.89 8.16
C VAL A 50 -2.06 5.09 7.52
N GLY A 51 -1.22 4.06 7.60
CA GLY A 51 0.07 4.00 6.91
C GLY A 51 0.02 3.05 5.73
N ALA A 52 -0.04 3.56 4.50
CA ALA A 52 -0.21 2.73 3.32
C ALA A 52 0.86 2.95 2.25
N TYR A 53 1.00 2.01 1.32
CA TYR A 53 1.89 2.19 0.18
C TYR A 53 1.27 3.14 -0.84
N SER A 54 2.15 3.87 -1.56
CA SER A 54 1.76 5.04 -2.36
C SER A 54 0.79 4.75 -3.50
N VAL A 55 0.79 3.51 -4.05
CA VAL A 55 -0.09 3.13 -5.16
C VAL A 55 -1.56 3.04 -4.72
N ALA A 56 -1.81 2.68 -3.46
CA ALA A 56 -3.17 2.58 -2.92
C ALA A 56 -3.83 3.94 -2.61
N LYS A 57 -3.08 5.06 -2.68
CA LYS A 57 -3.52 6.37 -2.20
C LYS A 57 -4.87 6.81 -2.75
N ASP A 58 -5.05 6.70 -4.07
CA ASP A 58 -6.23 7.25 -4.74
C ASP A 58 -7.48 6.43 -4.38
N ALA A 59 -7.38 5.09 -4.38
CA ALA A 59 -8.46 4.20 -3.96
C ALA A 59 -8.83 4.41 -2.48
N MET A 60 -7.83 4.48 -1.59
CA MET A 60 -8.06 4.75 -0.17
C MET A 60 -8.68 6.13 0.06
N GLY A 61 -8.36 7.12 -0.78
CA GLY A 61 -8.98 8.44 -0.74
C GLY A 61 -10.49 8.42 -0.94
N ASP A 62 -11.00 7.52 -1.79
CA ASP A 62 -12.45 7.32 -1.99
C ASP A 62 -13.06 6.39 -0.91
N ILE A 63 -12.33 5.37 -0.45
CA ILE A 63 -12.82 4.36 0.51
C ILE A 63 -12.97 4.93 1.93
N LEU A 64 -11.96 5.63 2.44
CA LEU A 64 -11.93 6.06 3.84
C LEU A 64 -13.11 6.98 4.23
N PRO A 65 -13.55 7.95 3.40
CA PRO A 65 -14.73 8.75 3.71
C PRO A 65 -16.03 7.92 3.82
N LEU A 66 -16.19 6.88 2.99
CA LEU A 66 -17.35 6.00 3.03
C LEU A 66 -17.36 5.15 4.30
N PHE A 67 -16.21 4.61 4.67
CA PHE A 67 -16.06 3.91 5.95
C PHE A 67 -16.37 4.82 7.13
N ALA A 68 -15.89 6.08 7.14
CA ALA A 68 -16.19 7.04 8.20
C ALA A 68 -17.69 7.31 8.33
N ALA A 69 -18.37 7.48 7.19
CA ALA A 69 -19.81 7.67 7.17
C ALA A 69 -20.56 6.45 7.71
N LYS A 70 -20.17 5.24 7.29
CA LYS A 70 -20.73 3.99 7.79
C LYS A 70 -20.50 3.82 9.30
N TRP A 71 -19.26 4.02 9.75
CA TRP A 71 -18.92 3.93 11.17
C TRP A 71 -19.76 4.88 12.02
N LYS A 72 -19.93 6.12 11.56
CA LYS A 72 -20.77 7.10 12.24
C LYS A 72 -22.23 6.67 12.29
N ALA A 73 -22.77 6.11 11.22
CA ALA A 73 -24.14 5.60 11.18
C ALA A 73 -24.33 4.43 12.16
N ASP A 74 -23.36 3.52 12.23
CA ASP A 74 -23.44 2.30 13.03
C ASP A 74 -23.17 2.55 14.53
N THR A 75 -22.32 3.52 14.87
CA THR A 75 -21.82 3.70 16.25
C THR A 75 -22.15 5.08 16.86
N GLY A 76 -22.53 6.04 16.04
CA GLY A 76 -22.66 7.45 16.43
C GLY A 76 -21.32 8.19 16.57
N GLN A 77 -20.18 7.51 16.42
CA GLN A 77 -18.83 8.05 16.63
C GLN A 77 -18.24 8.55 15.31
N THR A 78 -17.61 9.73 15.33
CA THR A 78 -16.91 10.28 14.16
C THR A 78 -15.49 9.74 14.10
N ILE A 79 -15.01 9.42 12.88
CA ILE A 79 -13.60 9.11 12.62
C ILE A 79 -12.98 10.22 11.77
N VAL A 80 -11.79 10.69 12.17
CA VAL A 80 -10.93 11.55 11.39
C VAL A 80 -9.69 10.72 11.00
N PHE A 81 -9.31 10.76 9.72
CA PHE A 81 -8.15 10.02 9.24
C PHE A 81 -6.89 10.89 9.18
N GLN A 82 -5.79 10.38 9.74
CA GLN A 82 -4.45 10.80 9.40
C GLN A 82 -3.85 9.76 8.47
N GLN A 83 -3.27 10.20 7.35
CA GLN A 83 -2.86 9.32 6.28
C GLN A 83 -1.41 9.56 5.88
N SER A 84 -0.63 8.49 5.74
CA SER A 84 0.72 8.51 5.21
C SER A 84 0.83 7.53 4.05
N TYR A 85 1.40 7.99 2.92
CA TYR A 85 1.58 7.20 1.71
C TYR A 85 3.02 7.26 1.23
N GLU A 86 3.76 6.19 1.46
CA GLU A 86 5.16 6.06 1.11
C GLU A 86 5.40 4.82 0.23
N ALA A 87 6.63 4.61 -0.24
CA ALA A 87 7.01 3.31 -0.78
C ALA A 87 6.85 2.23 0.31
N SER A 88 6.29 1.07 -0.02
CA SER A 88 5.87 0.04 0.96
C SER A 88 6.95 -0.31 1.98
N GLY A 89 8.17 -0.62 1.51
CA GLY A 89 9.28 -0.93 2.40
C GLY A 89 9.72 0.28 3.25
N THR A 90 9.53 1.50 2.78
CA THR A 90 9.77 2.73 3.56
C THR A 90 8.68 2.90 4.60
N GLN A 91 7.42 2.73 4.23
CA GLN A 91 6.29 2.79 5.16
C GLN A 91 6.42 1.77 6.29
N ALA A 92 6.77 0.51 5.96
CA ALA A 92 7.01 -0.52 6.97
C ALA A 92 8.15 -0.13 7.95
N ARG A 93 9.26 0.41 7.43
CA ARG A 93 10.36 0.89 8.30
C ARG A 93 9.96 2.09 9.14
N SER A 94 9.16 3.01 8.62
CA SER A 94 8.64 4.16 9.36
C SER A 94 7.77 3.70 10.54
N ILE A 95 6.89 2.73 10.33
CA ILE A 95 6.04 2.16 11.39
C ILE A 95 6.91 1.46 12.45
N VAL A 96 7.89 0.65 12.03
CA VAL A 96 8.85 0.03 12.97
C VAL A 96 9.66 1.08 13.72
N GLY A 97 9.97 2.21 13.08
CA GLY A 97 10.71 3.35 13.64
C GLY A 97 9.89 4.30 14.51
N GLY A 98 8.59 4.02 14.75
CA GLY A 98 7.75 4.83 15.63
C GLY A 98 6.72 5.71 14.92
N PHE A 99 6.45 5.51 13.63
CA PHE A 99 5.24 6.07 13.02
C PHE A 99 4.03 5.26 13.48
N GLU A 100 3.23 5.84 14.33
CA GLU A 100 2.17 5.18 15.09
C GLU A 100 0.90 5.00 14.23
N ALA A 101 1.00 4.22 13.15
CA ALA A 101 -0.15 3.85 12.35
C ALA A 101 -1.02 2.81 13.09
N ASP A 102 -2.35 2.99 13.04
CA ASP A 102 -3.32 2.01 13.54
C ASP A 102 -3.58 0.89 12.55
N VAL A 103 -3.60 1.25 11.26
CA VAL A 103 -3.85 0.33 10.14
C VAL A 103 -2.77 0.54 9.09
N THR A 104 -2.32 -0.56 8.52
CA THR A 104 -1.39 -0.53 7.38
C THR A 104 -1.91 -1.34 6.20
N LEU A 105 -1.70 -0.80 4.98
CA LEU A 105 -1.89 -1.49 3.70
C LEU A 105 -0.57 -1.43 2.94
N LEU A 106 0.06 -2.58 2.75
CA LEU A 106 1.41 -2.66 2.17
C LEU A 106 1.41 -3.41 0.83
N ALA A 107 2.48 -3.23 0.06
CA ALA A 107 2.57 -3.83 -1.27
C ALA A 107 2.82 -5.35 -1.24
N MET A 108 3.33 -5.88 -0.12
CA MET A 108 3.68 -7.30 -0.03
C MET A 108 3.70 -7.82 1.40
N GLN A 109 3.45 -9.11 1.56
CA GLN A 109 3.49 -9.84 2.82
C GLN A 109 4.80 -9.60 3.60
N GLY A 110 5.95 -9.62 2.92
CA GLY A 110 7.26 -9.46 3.56
C GLY A 110 7.45 -8.13 4.29
N ASP A 111 6.70 -7.09 3.92
CA ASP A 111 6.72 -5.82 4.63
C ASP A 111 5.86 -5.87 5.90
N VAL A 112 4.70 -6.56 5.90
CA VAL A 112 3.91 -6.81 7.11
C VAL A 112 4.68 -7.68 8.10
N GLU A 113 5.40 -8.69 7.63
CA GLU A 113 6.22 -9.57 8.48
C GLU A 113 7.33 -8.83 9.23
N LYS A 114 7.82 -7.70 8.72
CA LYS A 114 8.74 -6.82 9.47
C LYS A 114 8.06 -6.23 10.70
N LEU A 115 6.78 -5.88 10.58
CA LEU A 115 5.99 -5.35 11.69
C LEU A 115 5.67 -6.46 12.71
N VAL A 116 5.37 -7.68 12.22
CA VAL A 116 5.19 -8.85 13.10
C VAL A 116 6.46 -9.14 13.89
N LYS A 117 7.63 -9.17 13.24
CA LYS A 117 8.93 -9.36 13.92
C LYS A 117 9.25 -8.26 14.93
N ALA A 118 8.74 -7.05 14.71
CA ALA A 118 8.87 -5.93 15.65
C ALA A 118 7.82 -5.95 16.79
N GLY A 119 6.90 -6.94 16.82
CA GLY A 119 5.83 -7.04 17.82
C GLY A 119 4.74 -5.98 17.68
N LEU A 120 4.59 -5.37 16.50
CA LEU A 120 3.62 -4.32 16.22
C LEU A 120 2.33 -4.85 15.62
N VAL A 121 2.41 -5.91 14.82
CA VAL A 121 1.31 -6.62 14.18
C VAL A 121 1.25 -8.04 14.73
N GLU A 122 0.05 -8.54 14.98
CA GLU A 122 -0.14 -9.90 15.49
C GLU A 122 0.21 -10.95 14.42
N PRO A 123 0.80 -12.11 14.78
CA PRO A 123 1.11 -13.19 13.84
C PRO A 123 -0.12 -13.73 13.09
N THR A 124 -1.31 -13.58 13.68
CA THR A 124 -2.61 -14.02 13.16
C THR A 124 -3.21 -13.08 12.11
N TRP A 125 -2.50 -12.05 11.67
CA TRP A 125 -3.01 -11.09 10.68
C TRP A 125 -3.50 -11.73 9.37
N LYS A 126 -2.99 -12.93 9.03
CA LYS A 126 -3.40 -13.71 7.86
C LYS A 126 -4.74 -14.44 8.03
N ASP A 127 -5.25 -14.57 9.26
CA ASP A 127 -6.48 -15.32 9.53
C ASP A 127 -7.73 -14.54 9.07
N ARG A 128 -7.56 -13.29 8.64
CA ARG A 128 -8.64 -12.44 8.15
C ARG A 128 -8.81 -12.54 6.63
N GLY A 129 -10.05 -12.74 6.21
CA GLY A 129 -10.44 -12.70 4.79
C GLY A 129 -9.60 -13.61 3.88
N GLU A 130 -9.11 -13.07 2.80
CA GLU A 130 -8.28 -13.76 1.79
C GLU A 130 -6.80 -13.82 2.24
N ASN A 131 -6.51 -14.49 3.35
CA ASN A 131 -5.18 -14.58 3.96
C ASN A 131 -4.56 -13.21 4.28
N GLY A 132 -5.39 -12.24 4.70
CA GLY A 132 -4.97 -10.86 4.96
C GLY A 132 -4.79 -10.00 3.72
N MET A 133 -5.02 -10.53 2.52
CA MET A 133 -4.94 -9.79 1.27
C MET A 133 -6.23 -9.01 1.01
N VAL A 134 -6.11 -7.77 0.57
CA VAL A 134 -7.26 -6.87 0.29
C VAL A 134 -7.36 -6.47 -1.17
N THR A 135 -6.29 -6.56 -1.93
CA THR A 135 -6.28 -6.36 -3.39
C THR A 135 -5.28 -7.27 -4.06
N ARG A 136 -5.48 -7.47 -5.38
CA ARG A 136 -4.54 -8.16 -6.26
C ARG A 136 -4.24 -7.32 -7.49
N SER A 137 -3.17 -7.65 -8.19
CA SER A 137 -2.79 -7.11 -9.48
C SER A 137 -1.88 -8.13 -10.18
N VAL A 138 -1.30 -7.75 -11.32
CA VAL A 138 -0.18 -8.47 -11.94
C VAL A 138 0.90 -7.47 -12.32
N VAL A 139 2.14 -7.94 -12.48
CA VAL A 139 3.17 -7.11 -13.10
C VAL A 139 2.88 -7.00 -14.59
N ALA A 140 2.89 -5.77 -15.08
CA ALA A 140 2.59 -5.41 -16.46
C ALA A 140 3.66 -4.46 -17.02
N LEU A 141 3.65 -4.28 -18.32
CA LEU A 141 4.49 -3.32 -19.04
C LEU A 141 3.62 -2.19 -19.57
N GLY A 142 3.98 -0.96 -19.25
CA GLY A 142 3.39 0.23 -19.82
C GLY A 142 4.28 0.79 -20.92
N THR A 143 3.76 0.99 -22.13
CA THR A 143 4.51 1.64 -23.20
C THR A 143 3.84 2.95 -23.62
N ARG A 144 4.55 3.76 -24.39
CA ARG A 144 4.00 4.95 -25.01
C ARG A 144 2.85 4.61 -25.95
N GLU A 145 1.97 5.57 -26.23
CA GLU A 145 0.87 5.43 -27.20
C GLU A 145 1.37 4.82 -28.51
N GLY A 146 0.67 3.78 -28.99
CA GLY A 146 1.00 3.05 -30.19
C GLY A 146 2.22 2.13 -30.09
N ASN A 147 2.79 1.95 -28.91
CA ASN A 147 3.91 1.01 -28.65
C ASN A 147 5.06 1.12 -29.69
N PRO A 148 5.73 2.27 -29.81
CA PRO A 148 6.68 2.54 -30.91
C PRO A 148 7.91 1.62 -30.91
N LYS A 149 8.22 0.95 -29.77
CA LYS A 149 9.31 -0.03 -29.66
C LYS A 149 8.86 -1.47 -29.92
N GLY A 150 7.58 -1.70 -30.18
CA GLY A 150 7.04 -3.04 -30.45
C GLY A 150 7.23 -4.01 -29.30
N ILE A 151 7.14 -3.55 -28.06
CA ILE A 151 7.27 -4.36 -26.85
C ILE A 151 6.07 -5.31 -26.74
N LYS A 152 6.32 -6.60 -26.51
CA LYS A 152 5.28 -7.64 -26.37
C LYS A 152 5.45 -8.47 -25.12
N ASP A 153 6.70 -8.58 -24.62
CA ASP A 153 7.01 -9.40 -23.44
C ASP A 153 8.29 -8.86 -22.76
N PHE A 154 8.66 -9.42 -21.60
CA PHE A 154 9.88 -9.07 -20.87
C PHE A 154 11.14 -9.20 -21.72
N SER A 155 11.23 -10.21 -22.61
CA SER A 155 12.39 -10.39 -23.49
C SER A 155 12.68 -9.20 -24.39
N ASP A 156 11.66 -8.43 -24.75
CA ASP A 156 11.81 -7.22 -25.58
C ASP A 156 12.52 -6.08 -24.84
N LEU A 157 12.50 -6.11 -23.49
CA LEU A 157 13.15 -5.10 -22.65
C LEU A 157 14.69 -5.18 -22.72
N ALA A 158 15.24 -6.34 -23.13
CA ALA A 158 16.67 -6.54 -23.32
C ALA A 158 17.17 -6.06 -24.69
N LYS A 159 16.29 -5.66 -25.60
CA LYS A 159 16.68 -5.20 -26.95
C LYS A 159 17.50 -3.90 -26.88
N PRO A 160 18.53 -3.77 -27.72
CA PRO A 160 19.33 -2.54 -27.79
C PRO A 160 18.46 -1.31 -28.06
N GLY A 161 18.69 -0.22 -27.31
CA GLY A 161 18.00 1.05 -27.49
C GLY A 161 16.59 1.09 -26.91
N VAL A 162 16.14 0.08 -26.16
CA VAL A 162 14.96 0.15 -25.30
C VAL A 162 15.38 0.73 -23.97
N LYS A 163 14.65 1.68 -23.45
CA LYS A 163 14.89 2.38 -22.19
C LYS A 163 13.83 1.97 -21.18
N VAL A 164 14.23 1.29 -20.13
CA VAL A 164 13.37 0.65 -19.14
C VAL A 164 13.32 1.46 -17.85
N LEU A 165 12.15 1.53 -17.23
CA LEU A 165 11.97 2.05 -15.87
C LEU A 165 11.34 1.00 -14.97
N TYR A 166 11.83 0.92 -13.74
CA TYR A 166 11.16 0.32 -12.59
C TYR A 166 11.74 0.89 -11.29
N PRO A 167 11.00 0.86 -10.16
CA PRO A 167 11.49 1.44 -8.91
C PRO A 167 12.58 0.58 -8.25
N ASN A 168 13.21 1.12 -7.20
CA ASN A 168 14.28 0.46 -6.47
C ASN A 168 13.72 -0.57 -5.47
N PRO A 169 14.01 -1.86 -5.57
CA PRO A 169 13.51 -2.89 -4.67
C PRO A 169 14.03 -2.77 -3.21
N LYS A 170 15.02 -1.92 -2.96
CA LYS A 170 15.47 -1.60 -1.59
C LYS A 170 14.45 -0.73 -0.83
N THR A 171 13.68 0.08 -1.53
CA THR A 171 12.70 1.00 -0.94
C THR A 171 11.26 0.62 -1.27
N SER A 172 11.02 0.09 -2.45
CA SER A 172 9.70 -0.20 -3.01
C SER A 172 9.40 -1.70 -2.98
N GLY A 173 8.29 -2.08 -2.35
CA GLY A 173 7.74 -3.43 -2.46
C GLY A 173 7.24 -3.72 -3.88
N GLY A 174 6.75 -2.71 -4.59
CA GLY A 174 6.40 -2.81 -6.00
C GLY A 174 7.56 -3.28 -6.84
N ALA A 175 8.73 -2.68 -6.66
CA ALA A 175 9.94 -3.09 -7.37
C ALA A 175 10.36 -4.53 -7.06
N GLN A 176 10.08 -5.04 -5.85
CA GLN A 176 10.35 -6.46 -5.59
C GLN A 176 9.41 -7.36 -6.41
N TRP A 177 8.15 -6.96 -6.60
CA TRP A 177 7.26 -7.68 -7.51
C TRP A 177 7.75 -7.62 -8.96
N ASP A 178 8.24 -6.45 -9.43
CA ASP A 178 8.77 -6.28 -10.79
C ASP A 178 9.98 -7.19 -11.03
N ILE A 179 10.94 -7.21 -10.10
CA ILE A 179 12.11 -8.08 -10.17
C ILE A 179 11.73 -9.55 -10.07
N ASN A 180 10.80 -9.90 -9.18
CA ASN A 180 10.29 -11.27 -9.02
C ASN A 180 9.61 -11.77 -10.30
N ALA A 181 8.84 -10.89 -10.99
CA ALA A 181 8.21 -11.20 -12.26
C ALA A 181 9.25 -11.51 -13.35
N ILE A 182 10.24 -10.64 -13.52
CA ILE A 182 11.28 -10.80 -14.52
C ILE A 182 12.11 -12.07 -14.24
N TYR A 183 12.55 -12.26 -13.00
CA TYR A 183 13.31 -13.43 -12.60
C TYR A 183 12.51 -14.72 -12.76
N GLY A 184 11.24 -14.72 -12.34
CA GLY A 184 10.33 -15.86 -12.50
C GLY A 184 10.05 -16.20 -13.96
N ALA A 185 9.90 -15.19 -14.82
CA ALA A 185 9.78 -15.39 -16.27
C ALA A 185 11.05 -16.04 -16.85
N GLY A 186 12.24 -15.63 -16.38
CA GLY A 186 13.49 -16.26 -16.76
C GLY A 186 13.58 -17.75 -16.33
N LEU A 187 13.10 -18.08 -15.12
CA LEU A 187 12.98 -19.47 -14.67
C LEU A 187 12.00 -20.28 -15.51
N LYS A 188 10.84 -19.71 -15.85
CA LYS A 188 9.87 -20.39 -16.71
C LYS A 188 10.40 -20.62 -18.11
N HIS A 189 11.12 -19.65 -18.65
CA HIS A 189 11.76 -19.77 -19.95
C HIS A 189 12.76 -20.94 -20.00
N SER A 190 13.65 -21.08 -18.98
CA SER A 190 14.56 -22.21 -18.89
C SER A 190 13.81 -23.55 -18.68
N GLU A 191 12.76 -23.56 -17.87
CA GLU A 191 11.93 -24.74 -17.64
C GLU A 191 11.21 -25.21 -18.92
N GLU A 192 10.72 -24.29 -19.74
CA GLU A 192 10.09 -24.58 -21.03
C GLU A 192 11.09 -25.11 -22.07
N GLN A 193 12.33 -24.59 -22.08
CA GLN A 193 13.35 -24.99 -23.07
C GLN A 193 14.14 -26.23 -22.67
N GLU A 194 14.46 -26.38 -21.40
CA GLU A 194 15.42 -27.38 -20.90
C GLU A 194 14.77 -28.39 -19.93
N GLY A 195 13.50 -28.17 -19.57
CA GLY A 195 12.76 -29.03 -18.62
C GLY A 195 13.14 -28.81 -17.15
N VAL A 196 13.98 -27.80 -16.84
CA VAL A 196 14.43 -27.50 -15.48
C VAL A 196 14.47 -25.98 -15.25
N LYS A 197 14.25 -25.57 -14.01
CA LYS A 197 14.47 -24.19 -13.57
C LYS A 197 15.96 -23.93 -13.45
N ASP A 198 16.50 -23.00 -14.23
CA ASP A 198 17.89 -22.58 -14.15
C ASP A 198 18.02 -21.17 -13.53
N PRO A 199 18.46 -21.06 -12.27
CA PRO A 199 18.70 -19.77 -11.63
C PRO A 199 19.77 -18.91 -12.33
N ALA A 200 20.75 -19.52 -13.00
CA ALA A 200 21.80 -18.77 -13.71
C ALA A 200 21.24 -18.15 -14.99
N ALA A 201 20.42 -18.88 -15.74
CA ALA A 201 19.71 -18.36 -16.91
C ALA A 201 18.74 -17.24 -16.52
N ALA A 202 17.98 -17.41 -15.43
CA ALA A 202 17.08 -16.38 -14.91
C ALA A 202 17.82 -15.12 -14.44
N LYS A 203 18.99 -15.26 -13.80
CA LYS A 203 19.87 -14.14 -13.46
C LYS A 203 20.33 -13.41 -14.70
N ALA A 204 20.88 -14.13 -15.70
CA ALA A 204 21.33 -13.53 -16.97
C ALA A 204 20.20 -12.79 -17.70
N PHE A 205 18.98 -13.35 -17.66
CA PHE A 205 17.80 -12.68 -18.22
C PHE A 205 17.51 -11.36 -17.49
N LEU A 206 17.51 -11.34 -16.16
CA LEU A 206 17.33 -10.12 -15.37
C LEU A 206 18.46 -9.11 -15.63
N GLU A 207 19.71 -9.55 -15.74
CA GLU A 207 20.87 -8.70 -16.08
C GLU A 207 20.73 -8.02 -17.44
N SER A 208 20.28 -8.77 -18.45
CA SER A 208 20.07 -8.24 -19.79
C SER A 208 19.03 -7.12 -19.85
N ILE A 209 17.98 -7.23 -19.06
CA ILE A 209 16.95 -6.19 -18.93
C ILE A 209 17.48 -5.02 -18.09
N HIS A 210 18.16 -5.31 -16.97
CA HIS A 210 18.70 -4.28 -16.08
C HIS A 210 19.71 -3.37 -16.78
N ALA A 211 20.45 -3.88 -17.75
CA ALA A 211 21.40 -3.10 -18.56
C ALA A 211 20.72 -1.95 -19.33
N ASN A 212 19.43 -2.02 -19.57
CA ASN A 212 18.61 -1.01 -20.26
C ASN A 212 17.84 -0.10 -19.29
N VAL A 213 18.02 -0.23 -17.97
CA VAL A 213 17.30 0.56 -16.98
C VAL A 213 17.91 1.95 -16.85
N GLU A 214 17.09 2.97 -17.08
CA GLU A 214 17.53 4.39 -17.00
C GLU A 214 17.48 4.95 -15.59
N SER A 215 16.50 4.53 -14.75
CA SER A 215 16.41 5.01 -13.37
C SER A 215 15.82 3.95 -12.44
N LEU A 216 16.19 4.05 -11.15
CA LEU A 216 15.67 3.27 -10.06
C LEU A 216 15.01 4.24 -9.05
N ASP A 217 13.75 4.58 -9.32
CA ASP A 217 13.02 5.54 -8.51
C ASP A 217 12.67 4.99 -7.13
N LYS A 218 12.39 5.89 -6.18
CA LYS A 218 12.14 5.50 -4.79
C LYS A 218 10.84 4.67 -4.57
N SER A 219 9.87 4.75 -5.48
CA SER A 219 8.56 4.07 -5.38
C SER A 219 7.93 3.88 -6.75
N GLY A 220 6.94 2.97 -6.87
CA GLY A 220 6.15 2.78 -8.10
C GLY A 220 5.52 4.10 -8.58
N ARG A 221 4.91 4.87 -7.68
CA ARG A 221 4.34 6.18 -8.01
C ARG A 221 5.40 7.17 -8.55
N ALA A 222 6.62 7.12 -8.04
CA ALA A 222 7.70 7.98 -8.55
C ALA A 222 8.16 7.55 -9.95
N SER A 223 8.27 6.23 -10.22
CA SER A 223 8.57 5.71 -11.56
C SER A 223 7.45 6.05 -12.56
N MET A 224 6.18 5.93 -12.16
CA MET A 224 5.07 6.36 -13.00
C MET A 224 5.16 7.85 -13.34
N ALA A 225 5.44 8.71 -12.37
CA ALA A 225 5.60 10.14 -12.62
C ALA A 225 6.77 10.41 -13.57
N ALA A 226 7.93 9.76 -13.40
CA ALA A 226 9.06 9.87 -14.32
C ALA A 226 8.65 9.43 -15.75
N PHE A 227 7.93 8.32 -15.86
CA PHE A 227 7.40 7.85 -17.13
C PHE A 227 6.43 8.86 -17.75
N GLU A 228 5.51 9.43 -17.00
CA GLU A 228 4.58 10.48 -17.46
C GLU A 228 5.33 11.72 -17.97
N TYR A 229 6.45 12.10 -17.35
CA TYR A 229 7.31 13.20 -17.81
C TYR A 229 8.20 12.84 -19.00
N GLY A 230 8.07 11.66 -19.56
CA GLY A 230 8.76 11.27 -20.81
C GLY A 230 10.06 10.51 -20.60
N VAL A 231 10.40 10.10 -19.39
CA VAL A 231 11.58 9.25 -19.13
C VAL A 231 11.27 7.81 -19.56
N GLY A 232 12.19 7.19 -20.29
CA GLY A 232 12.09 5.81 -20.74
C GLY A 232 11.07 5.55 -21.86
N ASP A 233 11.15 4.37 -22.44
CA ASP A 233 10.24 3.87 -23.49
C ASP A 233 9.18 2.94 -22.91
N VAL A 234 9.54 2.22 -21.84
CA VAL A 234 8.70 1.21 -21.18
C VAL A 234 8.90 1.25 -19.67
N ILE A 235 7.81 1.10 -18.95
CA ILE A 235 7.81 0.95 -17.50
C ILE A 235 7.35 -0.45 -17.12
N VAL A 236 8.09 -1.11 -16.22
CA VAL A 236 7.62 -2.31 -15.51
C VAL A 236 6.93 -1.85 -14.24
N THR A 237 5.68 -2.19 -14.06
CA THR A 237 4.86 -1.71 -12.95
C THR A 237 3.64 -2.62 -12.74
N TYR A 238 2.75 -2.22 -11.85
CA TYR A 238 1.47 -2.89 -11.63
C TYR A 238 0.47 -2.56 -12.74
N GLU A 239 -0.29 -3.57 -13.18
CA GLU A 239 -1.42 -3.39 -14.10
C GLU A 239 -2.35 -2.27 -13.65
N ASN A 240 -2.74 -2.26 -12.37
CA ASN A 240 -3.65 -1.24 -11.83
C ASN A 240 -3.10 0.19 -11.89
N GLU A 241 -1.79 0.40 -11.82
CA GLU A 241 -1.19 1.74 -11.99
C GLU A 241 -1.45 2.28 -13.40
N LEU A 242 -1.30 1.44 -14.41
CA LEU A 242 -1.54 1.80 -15.81
C LEU A 242 -3.03 2.02 -16.06
N LEU A 243 -3.89 1.08 -15.62
CA LEU A 243 -5.34 1.17 -15.79
C LEU A 243 -5.92 2.43 -15.12
N ALA A 244 -5.47 2.76 -13.93
CA ALA A 244 -5.89 3.98 -13.23
C ALA A 244 -5.53 5.26 -14.00
N ARG A 245 -4.37 5.30 -14.67
CA ARG A 245 -3.95 6.43 -15.50
C ARG A 245 -4.72 6.52 -16.80
N ILE A 246 -5.00 5.38 -17.42
CA ILE A 246 -5.83 5.31 -18.63
C ILE A 246 -7.25 5.82 -18.32
N ALA A 247 -7.82 5.43 -17.18
CA ALA A 247 -9.12 5.96 -16.74
C ALA A 247 -9.13 7.48 -16.52
N GLN A 248 -7.95 8.10 -16.28
CA GLN A 248 -7.76 9.55 -16.19
C GLN A 248 -7.47 10.21 -17.55
N GLY A 249 -7.52 9.44 -18.65
CA GLY A 249 -7.33 9.94 -20.01
C GLY A 249 -5.88 9.93 -20.48
N ILE A 250 -4.93 9.35 -19.74
CA ILE A 250 -3.54 9.21 -20.19
C ILE A 250 -3.46 8.03 -21.15
N LYS A 251 -2.75 8.23 -22.25
CA LYS A 251 -2.67 7.24 -23.32
C LYS A 251 -1.39 6.40 -23.17
N TYR A 252 -1.59 5.16 -22.78
CA TYR A 252 -0.57 4.11 -22.71
C TYR A 252 -1.08 2.85 -23.39
N GLU A 253 -0.14 2.01 -23.87
CA GLU A 253 -0.45 0.61 -24.17
C GLU A 253 -0.07 -0.23 -22.94
N VAL A 254 -0.98 -1.08 -22.51
CA VAL A 254 -0.76 -2.06 -21.43
C VAL A 254 -0.46 -3.41 -22.04
N ILE A 255 0.73 -3.92 -21.77
CA ILE A 255 1.14 -5.25 -22.20
C ILE A 255 1.23 -6.14 -20.97
N ILE A 256 0.49 -7.23 -20.97
CA ILE A 256 0.59 -8.27 -19.94
C ILE A 256 1.54 -9.33 -20.46
N PRO A 257 2.73 -9.51 -19.85
CA PRO A 257 3.66 -10.57 -20.26
C PRO A 257 3.04 -11.95 -20.14
N LYS A 258 3.45 -12.88 -21.02
CA LYS A 258 2.98 -14.28 -20.98
C LYS A 258 3.20 -14.88 -19.60
N ASP A 259 4.43 -14.73 -19.10
CA ASP A 259 4.88 -15.23 -17.80
C ASP A 259 5.05 -14.05 -16.84
N THR A 260 4.07 -13.83 -15.98
CA THR A 260 4.11 -12.73 -15.01
C THR A 260 3.62 -13.21 -13.64
N ILE A 261 3.84 -12.40 -12.60
CA ILE A 261 3.52 -12.75 -11.23
C ILE A 261 2.20 -12.13 -10.77
N LEU A 262 1.42 -12.90 -10.01
CA LEU A 262 0.28 -12.39 -9.25
C LEU A 262 0.79 -11.56 -8.07
N ILE A 263 0.38 -10.33 -8.03
CA ILE A 263 0.64 -9.40 -6.91
C ILE A 263 -0.48 -9.53 -5.90
N GLU A 264 -0.12 -9.62 -4.63
CA GLU A 264 -1.05 -9.66 -3.51
C GLU A 264 -0.67 -8.59 -2.48
N ASN A 265 -1.63 -7.72 -2.15
CA ASN A 265 -1.41 -6.60 -1.26
C ASN A 265 -2.14 -6.82 0.07
N PRO A 266 -1.39 -7.00 1.17
CA PRO A 266 -1.94 -7.23 2.49
C PRO A 266 -2.31 -5.94 3.22
N ALA A 267 -3.34 -6.04 4.08
CA ALA A 267 -3.62 -5.06 5.11
C ALA A 267 -3.61 -5.70 6.50
N ALA A 268 -3.20 -4.95 7.50
CA ALA A 268 -3.15 -5.41 8.88
C ALA A 268 -3.43 -4.28 9.88
N VAL A 269 -4.00 -4.64 11.02
CA VAL A 269 -4.04 -3.75 12.19
C VAL A 269 -2.64 -3.74 12.82
N VAL A 270 -2.12 -2.55 13.07
CA VAL A 270 -0.89 -2.38 13.85
C VAL A 270 -1.30 -2.39 15.33
N ALA A 271 -1.48 -3.61 15.83
CA ALA A 271 -2.16 -3.92 17.09
C ALA A 271 -1.66 -3.10 18.27
N LYS A 272 -0.33 -2.96 18.38
CA LYS A 272 0.29 -2.18 19.46
C LYS A 272 -0.24 -0.74 19.49
N TYR A 273 -0.20 -0.04 18.37
CA TYR A 273 -0.59 1.37 18.33
C TYR A 273 -2.12 1.53 18.37
N ALA A 274 -2.86 0.64 17.71
CA ALA A 274 -4.32 0.65 17.77
C ALA A 274 -4.85 0.43 19.21
N ASP A 275 -4.17 -0.37 20.04
CA ASP A 275 -4.50 -0.55 21.45
C ASP A 275 -4.12 0.68 22.29
N GLU A 276 -2.94 1.25 22.06
CA GLU A 276 -2.47 2.47 22.72
C GLU A 276 -3.39 3.68 22.46
N HIS A 277 -3.91 3.80 21.23
CA HIS A 277 -4.82 4.88 20.82
C HIS A 277 -6.29 4.57 21.14
N GLY A 278 -6.63 3.34 21.55
CA GLY A 278 -8.01 2.91 21.76
C GLY A 278 -8.84 2.80 20.46
N THR A 279 -8.16 2.62 19.32
CA THR A 279 -8.75 2.55 17.98
C THR A 279 -8.91 1.12 17.44
N ARG A 280 -8.54 0.09 18.21
CA ARG A 280 -8.52 -1.32 17.80
C ARG A 280 -9.81 -1.73 17.07
N LYS A 281 -10.96 -1.46 17.69
CA LYS A 281 -12.27 -1.84 17.12
C LYS A 281 -12.55 -1.17 15.77
N ALA A 282 -12.20 0.10 15.64
CA ALA A 282 -12.37 0.83 14.38
C ALA A 282 -11.38 0.36 13.31
N SER A 283 -10.15 0.03 13.71
CA SER A 283 -9.10 -0.52 12.84
C SER A 283 -9.50 -1.87 12.27
N GLU A 284 -10.02 -2.77 13.09
CA GLU A 284 -10.53 -4.07 12.67
C GLU A 284 -11.74 -3.93 11.73
N ALA A 285 -12.69 -3.04 12.07
CA ALA A 285 -13.84 -2.75 11.23
C ALA A 285 -13.43 -2.16 9.87
N LEU A 286 -12.38 -1.33 9.81
CA LEU A 286 -11.85 -0.84 8.54
C LEU A 286 -11.31 -1.99 7.68
N LEU A 287 -10.56 -2.94 8.25
CA LEU A 287 -10.10 -4.10 7.48
C LEU A 287 -11.25 -4.93 6.94
N ASP A 288 -12.30 -5.16 7.74
CA ASP A 288 -13.51 -5.86 7.27
C ASP A 288 -14.21 -5.09 6.15
N TYR A 289 -14.27 -3.76 6.27
CA TYR A 289 -14.86 -2.90 5.25
C TYR A 289 -14.10 -2.96 3.92
N LEU A 290 -12.76 -3.02 3.95
CA LEU A 290 -11.94 -3.16 2.73
C LEU A 290 -12.29 -4.41 1.91
N LEU A 291 -12.87 -5.44 2.53
CA LEU A 291 -13.29 -6.70 1.88
C LEU A 291 -14.74 -6.68 1.41
N THR A 292 -15.52 -5.66 1.76
CA THR A 292 -16.91 -5.53 1.32
C THR A 292 -17.01 -5.29 -0.19
N PRO A 293 -18.11 -5.70 -0.85
CA PRO A 293 -18.33 -5.38 -2.26
C PRO A 293 -18.15 -3.88 -2.57
N GLU A 294 -18.67 -2.99 -1.73
CA GLU A 294 -18.57 -1.54 -1.90
C GLU A 294 -17.11 -1.05 -2.01
N ALA A 295 -16.24 -1.45 -1.08
CA ALA A 295 -14.83 -1.08 -1.12
C ALA A 295 -14.09 -1.77 -2.28
N GLN A 296 -14.44 -3.01 -2.59
CA GLN A 296 -13.83 -3.77 -3.67
C GLN A 296 -14.19 -3.22 -5.06
N GLU A 297 -15.40 -2.68 -5.26
CA GLU A 297 -15.77 -1.95 -6.48
C GLU A 297 -14.92 -0.68 -6.65
N ILE A 298 -14.61 0.00 -5.56
CA ILE A 298 -13.70 1.16 -5.62
C ILE A 298 -12.29 0.71 -6.01
N PHE A 299 -11.77 -0.37 -5.42
CA PHE A 299 -10.49 -0.92 -5.84
C PHE A 299 -10.50 -1.30 -7.33
N ALA A 300 -11.58 -1.93 -7.83
CA ALA A 300 -11.74 -2.25 -9.25
C ALA A 300 -11.76 -0.99 -10.14
N LYS A 301 -12.44 0.08 -9.73
CA LYS A 301 -12.42 1.39 -10.41
C LYS A 301 -11.00 1.94 -10.59
N TYR A 302 -10.11 1.66 -9.65
CA TYR A 302 -8.69 2.02 -9.71
C TYR A 302 -7.81 0.93 -10.32
N GLY A 303 -8.41 -0.03 -11.03
CA GLY A 303 -7.71 -1.05 -11.81
C GLY A 303 -7.16 -2.23 -10.98
N PHE A 304 -7.35 -2.26 -9.67
CA PHE A 304 -6.98 -3.41 -8.85
C PHE A 304 -7.88 -4.60 -9.16
N ARG A 305 -7.31 -5.80 -9.14
CA ARG A 305 -8.07 -7.05 -9.21
C ARG A 305 -8.71 -7.32 -7.85
N PRO A 306 -10.05 -7.33 -7.74
CA PRO A 306 -10.73 -7.55 -6.47
C PRO A 306 -10.42 -8.93 -5.88
N VAL A 307 -10.36 -9.00 -4.53
CA VAL A 307 -10.34 -10.30 -3.83
C VAL A 307 -11.75 -10.81 -3.56
N ASN A 308 -12.76 -9.94 -3.55
CA ASN A 308 -14.16 -10.34 -3.46
C ASN A 308 -14.58 -11.02 -4.76
N LYS A 309 -15.06 -12.26 -4.66
CA LYS A 309 -15.36 -13.13 -5.81
C LYS A 309 -16.47 -12.59 -6.70
N GLU A 310 -17.50 -11.98 -6.12
CA GLU A 310 -18.65 -11.44 -6.87
C GLU A 310 -18.21 -10.20 -7.66
N VAL A 311 -17.47 -9.29 -7.01
CA VAL A 311 -16.93 -8.10 -7.67
C VAL A 311 -15.91 -8.48 -8.74
N TYR A 312 -15.05 -9.47 -8.46
CA TYR A 312 -14.11 -9.97 -9.47
C TYR A 312 -14.85 -10.51 -10.71
N ALA A 313 -15.86 -11.36 -10.52
CA ALA A 313 -16.64 -11.94 -11.62
C ALA A 313 -17.36 -10.88 -12.45
N ALA A 314 -17.88 -9.82 -11.81
CA ALA A 314 -18.51 -8.68 -12.49
C ALA A 314 -17.54 -7.86 -13.34
N ASN A 315 -16.24 -7.88 -13.00
CA ASN A 315 -15.17 -7.10 -13.65
C ASN A 315 -14.17 -7.98 -14.44
N GLU A 316 -14.41 -9.30 -14.56
CA GLU A 316 -13.48 -10.28 -15.12
C GLU A 316 -12.96 -9.91 -16.53
N SER A 317 -13.82 -9.32 -17.36
CA SER A 317 -13.44 -8.89 -18.72
C SER A 317 -12.32 -7.84 -18.75
N HIS A 318 -12.09 -7.12 -17.65
CA HIS A 318 -11.02 -6.14 -17.53
C HIS A 318 -9.68 -6.75 -17.12
N TYR A 319 -9.68 -8.01 -16.67
CA TYR A 319 -8.51 -8.66 -16.05
C TYR A 319 -8.13 -9.94 -16.79
N PRO A 320 -7.47 -9.86 -17.96
CA PRO A 320 -7.01 -11.05 -18.64
C PRO A 320 -6.08 -11.87 -17.75
N ILE A 321 -6.26 -13.21 -17.77
CA ILE A 321 -5.40 -14.12 -17.03
C ILE A 321 -4.23 -14.50 -17.94
N PRO A 322 -2.98 -14.13 -17.60
CA PRO A 322 -1.80 -14.50 -18.38
C PRO A 322 -1.63 -16.02 -18.42
N ALA A 323 -1.24 -16.56 -19.58
CA ALA A 323 -1.12 -18.01 -19.78
C ALA A 323 -0.10 -18.66 -18.82
N GLY A 324 0.98 -17.96 -18.49
CA GLY A 324 2.02 -18.39 -17.57
C GLY A 324 1.98 -17.67 -16.22
N LEU A 325 0.79 -17.19 -15.77
CA LEU A 325 0.66 -16.54 -14.47
C LEU A 325 1.17 -17.45 -13.35
N PHE A 326 2.02 -16.91 -12.50
CA PHE A 326 2.53 -17.60 -11.32
C PHE A 326 2.40 -16.70 -10.08
N ASP A 327 2.47 -17.30 -8.91
CA ASP A 327 2.49 -16.61 -7.62
C ASP A 327 3.88 -16.70 -6.96
N ILE A 328 3.99 -16.14 -5.76
CA ILE A 328 5.25 -16.13 -5.02
C ILE A 328 5.73 -17.55 -4.65
N ASN A 329 4.82 -18.53 -4.57
CA ASN A 329 5.18 -19.91 -4.23
C ASN A 329 5.93 -20.61 -5.37
N TYR A 330 5.72 -20.19 -6.63
CA TYR A 330 6.53 -20.66 -7.75
C TYR A 330 8.03 -20.38 -7.56
N LEU A 331 8.34 -19.27 -6.85
CA LEU A 331 9.71 -18.86 -6.49
C LEU A 331 10.17 -19.41 -5.14
N GLY A 332 9.40 -20.32 -4.51
CA GLY A 332 9.70 -20.90 -3.19
C GLY A 332 9.16 -20.10 -2.01
N GLY A 333 8.31 -19.09 -2.24
CA GLY A 333 7.74 -18.23 -1.20
C GLY A 333 8.66 -17.08 -0.78
N TRP A 334 8.15 -16.20 0.10
CA TRP A 334 8.88 -14.98 0.49
C TRP A 334 10.20 -15.23 1.21
N ASP A 335 10.33 -16.31 1.97
CA ASP A 335 11.59 -16.62 2.66
C ASP A 335 12.71 -16.99 1.67
N GLU A 336 12.38 -17.83 0.68
CA GLU A 336 13.33 -18.18 -0.38
C GLU A 336 13.65 -16.96 -1.25
N VAL A 337 12.67 -16.19 -1.66
CA VAL A 337 12.87 -14.96 -2.44
C VAL A 337 13.78 -13.97 -1.70
N ARG A 338 13.57 -13.78 -0.39
CA ARG A 338 14.45 -12.90 0.41
C ARG A 338 15.88 -13.41 0.47
N SER A 339 16.09 -14.72 0.62
CA SER A 339 17.44 -15.31 0.69
C SER A 339 18.13 -15.28 -0.67
N THR A 340 17.43 -15.67 -1.73
CA THR A 340 17.98 -15.84 -3.07
C THR A 340 18.15 -14.51 -3.80
N LEU A 341 17.14 -13.63 -3.78
CA LEU A 341 17.18 -12.36 -4.54
C LEU A 341 17.71 -11.20 -3.71
N TYR A 342 17.27 -11.04 -2.46
CA TYR A 342 17.44 -9.77 -1.71
C TYR A 342 18.39 -9.85 -0.51
N SER A 343 19.05 -10.98 -0.27
CA SER A 343 20.15 -11.06 0.72
C SER A 343 21.35 -10.24 0.27
N LYS A 344 22.31 -9.95 1.16
CA LYS A 344 23.53 -9.17 0.84
C LYS A 344 24.34 -9.73 -0.32
N ARG A 345 24.23 -11.03 -0.63
CA ARG A 345 24.85 -11.72 -1.76
C ARG A 345 23.82 -12.25 -2.76
N GLY A 346 22.55 -11.81 -2.62
CA GLY A 346 21.47 -12.24 -3.48
C GLY A 346 21.60 -11.75 -4.91
N ILE A 347 20.89 -12.41 -5.80
CA ILE A 347 20.97 -12.18 -7.25
C ILE A 347 20.75 -10.71 -7.59
N TRP A 348 19.78 -10.02 -6.96
CA TRP A 348 19.56 -8.60 -7.22
C TRP A 348 20.80 -7.74 -6.99
N TYR A 349 21.53 -7.98 -5.89
CA TYR A 349 22.75 -7.21 -5.61
C TYR A 349 23.91 -7.56 -6.54
N GLN A 350 23.95 -8.80 -7.05
CA GLN A 350 24.91 -9.20 -8.09
C GLN A 350 24.60 -8.46 -9.40
N VAL A 351 23.34 -8.48 -9.85
CA VAL A 351 22.88 -7.74 -11.03
C VAL A 351 23.22 -6.25 -10.92
N LEU A 352 22.92 -5.64 -9.76
CA LEU A 352 23.19 -4.21 -9.52
C LEU A 352 24.71 -3.90 -9.53
N ALA A 353 25.54 -4.84 -9.12
CA ALA A 353 27.00 -4.71 -9.11
C ALA A 353 27.66 -5.12 -10.42
N GLY A 354 26.93 -5.73 -11.34
CA GLY A 354 27.45 -6.25 -12.62
C GLY A 354 28.40 -7.45 -12.47
N ILE A 355 28.12 -8.36 -11.48
CA ILE A 355 28.97 -9.54 -11.16
C ILE A 355 28.18 -10.84 -11.18
#